data_e450e7e1c2f4ae59600f93852dc47273
#
_entry.id   e450e7e1c2f4ae59600f93852dc47273
#
_cell.length_a   1.000
_cell.length_b   1.000
_cell.length_c   1.000
_cell.angle_alpha   90.00
_cell.angle_beta   90.00
_cell.angle_gamma   90.00
#
_symmetry.space_group_name_H-M   'P 1'
#
loop_
_entity.id
_entity.type
_entity.pdbx_description
1 polymer ?
#
loop_
_entity_poly.entity_id
_entity_poly.type
_entity_poly.pdbx_seq_one_letter_code
_entity_poly.pdbx_strand_id
1 'polypeptide(L)'
;VIKPKRNFIPPQIKLIQSEIEIIEPEHNRVRLTGGLYLDYDYLIIATGADIHPEETPGLAEHEWNQSIFTFYSLEGSVELWKKLQTWEGGRMVVNVVENPIKCPVAPLEFLMLADWFFHERGMRDRVELVYATPLPGAFTKPMASKMLGELLVQKGIHVETEFYIERADPDEKKIVSYDEREVPYDLLVTVPLNKGAEVVGKSGLGDELNFSPVNKYTFLSDKFDNIFVLGDAANVPASKAGSVTHYAIDLFGENFIRYTSGQKL
;
A
#
# COMPACT_ATOMS: atom_id res chain seq x y z
N VAL A 1 0.90 -14.13 11.65
CA VAL A 1 -0.08 -15.23 11.80
C VAL A 1 -1.23 -15.00 10.82
N ILE A 2 -1.36 -15.88 9.83
CA ILE A 2 -2.43 -15.82 8.82
C ILE A 2 -3.61 -16.64 9.34
N LYS A 3 -4.83 -16.07 9.25
CA LYS A 3 -6.06 -16.76 9.61
C LYS A 3 -7.09 -16.60 8.48
N PRO A 4 -7.90 -17.64 8.18
CA PRO A 4 -8.96 -17.51 7.19
C PRO A 4 -9.98 -16.44 7.59
N LYS A 5 -10.30 -15.52 6.67
CA LYS A 5 -11.25 -14.42 6.91
C LYS A 5 -12.64 -14.94 7.35
N ARG A 6 -13.08 -16.10 6.80
CA ARG A 6 -14.36 -16.73 7.17
C ARG A 6 -14.54 -17.00 8.67
N ASN A 7 -13.42 -17.13 9.42
CA ASN A 7 -13.49 -17.37 10.86
C ASN A 7 -13.94 -16.13 11.66
N PHE A 8 -14.01 -14.98 11.02
CA PHE A 8 -14.37 -13.68 11.61
C PHE A 8 -15.69 -13.13 11.06
N ILE A 9 -16.35 -13.85 10.15
CA ILE A 9 -17.62 -13.44 9.56
C ILE A 9 -18.75 -14.04 10.40
N PRO A 10 -19.67 -13.19 10.95
CA PRO A 10 -20.82 -13.67 11.70
C PRO A 10 -21.70 -14.60 10.86
N PRO A 11 -22.35 -15.63 11.47
CA PRO A 11 -23.12 -16.65 10.76
C PRO A 11 -24.29 -16.10 9.92
N GLN A 12 -24.84 -14.95 10.32
CA GLN A 12 -25.95 -14.29 9.61
C GLN A 12 -25.50 -13.55 8.34
N ILE A 13 -24.19 -13.41 8.10
CA ILE A 13 -23.65 -12.75 6.92
C ILE A 13 -23.40 -13.80 5.83
N LYS A 14 -24.00 -13.60 4.67
CA LYS A 14 -23.76 -14.44 3.48
C LYS A 14 -22.41 -14.07 2.88
N LEU A 15 -21.44 -14.99 2.95
CA LEU A 15 -20.16 -14.86 2.25
C LEU A 15 -20.29 -15.39 0.83
N ILE A 16 -19.96 -14.54 -0.15
CA ILE A 16 -19.83 -14.91 -1.56
C ILE A 16 -18.36 -14.75 -1.95
N GLN A 17 -17.73 -15.85 -2.35
CA GLN A 17 -16.35 -15.86 -2.84
C GLN A 17 -16.36 -15.84 -4.37
N SER A 18 -16.29 -14.68 -4.93
CA SER A 18 -16.21 -14.44 -6.37
C SER A 18 -15.52 -13.11 -6.63
N GLU A 19 -14.88 -12.99 -7.76
CA GLU A 19 -14.36 -11.74 -8.24
C GLU A 19 -15.50 -10.82 -8.65
N ILE A 20 -15.38 -9.52 -8.35
CA ILE A 20 -16.29 -8.48 -8.79
C ILE A 20 -15.81 -7.99 -10.14
N GLU A 21 -16.62 -8.20 -11.17
CA GLU A 21 -16.31 -7.79 -12.53
C GLU A 21 -16.56 -6.30 -12.76
N ILE A 22 -17.70 -5.80 -12.25
CA ILE A 22 -18.07 -4.39 -12.31
C ILE A 22 -19.13 -4.06 -11.26
N ILE A 23 -19.11 -2.82 -10.77
CA ILE A 23 -20.20 -2.22 -10.00
C ILE A 23 -20.99 -1.34 -10.96
N GLU A 24 -22.30 -1.51 -10.96
CA GLU A 24 -23.24 -0.71 -11.78
C GLU A 24 -24.09 0.18 -10.85
N PRO A 25 -23.53 1.33 -10.41
CA PRO A 25 -24.13 2.13 -9.35
C PRO A 25 -25.48 2.73 -9.73
N GLU A 26 -25.70 3.08 -10.99
CA GLU A 26 -26.98 3.58 -11.50
C GLU A 26 -28.12 2.55 -11.43
N HIS A 27 -27.76 1.26 -11.32
CA HIS A 27 -28.71 0.15 -11.22
C HIS A 27 -28.71 -0.50 -9.82
N ASN A 28 -27.94 0.04 -8.87
CA ASN A 28 -27.77 -0.51 -7.52
C ASN A 28 -27.42 -2.01 -7.52
N ARG A 29 -26.48 -2.42 -8.35
CA ARG A 29 -26.09 -3.82 -8.47
C ARG A 29 -24.59 -4.00 -8.73
N VAL A 30 -24.12 -5.18 -8.35
CA VAL A 30 -22.74 -5.64 -8.57
C VAL A 30 -22.78 -6.88 -9.45
N ARG A 31 -22.01 -6.89 -10.54
CA ARG A 31 -21.83 -8.07 -11.37
C ARG A 31 -20.57 -8.83 -10.94
N LEU A 32 -20.73 -10.11 -10.69
CA LEU A 32 -19.66 -11.03 -10.39
C LEU A 32 -19.19 -11.78 -11.64
N THR A 33 -17.95 -12.25 -11.62
CA THR A 33 -17.44 -13.17 -12.66
C THR A 33 -18.36 -14.38 -12.78
N GLY A 34 -18.74 -14.71 -14.03
CA GLY A 34 -19.75 -15.73 -14.32
C GLY A 34 -21.17 -15.19 -14.49
N GLY A 35 -21.35 -13.86 -14.44
CA GLY A 35 -22.60 -13.18 -14.82
C GLY A 35 -23.67 -13.12 -13.74
N LEU A 36 -23.36 -13.50 -12.50
CA LEU A 36 -24.28 -13.34 -11.37
C LEU A 36 -24.36 -11.87 -10.97
N TYR A 37 -25.57 -11.37 -10.81
CA TYR A 37 -25.84 -10.03 -10.27
C TYR A 37 -26.26 -10.11 -8.80
N LEU A 38 -25.80 -9.13 -8.03
CA LEU A 38 -26.21 -8.90 -6.64
C LEU A 38 -26.76 -7.48 -6.55
N ASP A 39 -28.04 -7.34 -6.28
CA ASP A 39 -28.67 -6.06 -6.02
C ASP A 39 -28.40 -5.61 -4.59
N TYR A 40 -28.34 -4.29 -4.35
CA TYR A 40 -28.12 -3.72 -3.03
C TYR A 40 -28.98 -2.46 -2.80
N ASP A 41 -29.37 -2.25 -1.56
CA ASP A 41 -29.91 -0.96 -1.10
C ASP A 41 -28.76 -0.01 -0.73
N TYR A 42 -27.76 -0.54 -0.06
CA TYR A 42 -26.51 0.16 0.29
C TYR A 42 -25.31 -0.69 -0.06
N LEU A 43 -24.28 -0.05 -0.61
CA LEU A 43 -23.01 -0.68 -0.93
C LEU A 43 -21.89 -0.12 -0.06
N ILE A 44 -21.10 -1.00 0.55
CA ILE A 44 -19.87 -0.63 1.26
C ILE A 44 -18.68 -1.19 0.50
N ILE A 45 -17.83 -0.31 -0.05
CA ILE A 45 -16.61 -0.67 -0.75
C ILE A 45 -15.46 -0.64 0.25
N ALA A 46 -14.79 -1.77 0.44
CA ALA A 46 -13.63 -1.93 1.33
C ALA A 46 -12.56 -2.81 0.66
N THR A 47 -12.30 -2.53 -0.61
CA THR A 47 -11.39 -3.32 -1.48
C THR A 47 -9.92 -3.11 -1.17
N GLY A 48 -9.57 -2.07 -0.40
CA GLY A 48 -8.20 -1.77 -0.06
C GLY A 48 -7.41 -1.13 -1.20
N ALA A 49 -6.10 -1.38 -1.21
CA ALA A 49 -5.17 -0.93 -2.25
C ALA A 49 -4.21 -2.07 -2.60
N ASP A 50 -3.84 -2.16 -3.88
CA ASP A 50 -2.88 -3.11 -4.43
C ASP A 50 -1.61 -2.41 -4.90
N ILE A 51 -0.53 -3.18 -5.04
CA ILE A 51 0.74 -2.70 -5.58
C ILE A 51 0.81 -2.99 -7.07
N HIS A 52 1.38 -2.06 -7.84
CA HIS A 52 1.52 -2.14 -9.29
C HIS A 52 2.98 -1.97 -9.73
N PRO A 53 3.85 -2.98 -9.52
CA PRO A 53 5.26 -2.89 -9.90
C PRO A 53 5.46 -2.76 -11.41
N GLU A 54 4.53 -3.27 -12.22
CA GLU A 54 4.53 -3.20 -13.69
C GLU A 54 4.39 -1.77 -14.23
N GLU A 55 3.89 -0.83 -13.43
CA GLU A 55 3.77 0.58 -13.83
C GLU A 55 5.08 1.38 -13.70
N THR A 56 6.10 0.81 -13.08
CA THR A 56 7.44 1.39 -13.05
C THR A 56 8.36 0.57 -13.94
N PRO A 57 8.89 1.13 -15.06
CA PRO A 57 9.76 0.39 -15.96
C PRO A 57 10.91 -0.29 -15.23
N GLY A 58 11.19 -1.54 -15.57
CA GLY A 58 12.28 -2.34 -15.01
C GLY A 58 12.01 -2.99 -13.66
N LEU A 59 10.96 -2.62 -12.91
CA LEU A 59 10.70 -3.22 -11.60
C LEU A 59 10.19 -4.66 -11.68
N ALA A 60 9.21 -4.94 -12.55
CA ALA A 60 8.55 -6.24 -12.66
C ALA A 60 9.15 -7.15 -13.75
N GLU A 61 10.43 -6.97 -14.06
CA GLU A 61 11.12 -7.74 -15.08
C GLU A 61 11.88 -8.95 -14.51
N HIS A 62 12.89 -9.44 -15.23
CA HIS A 62 13.61 -10.70 -14.93
C HIS A 62 14.29 -10.74 -13.55
N GLU A 63 14.63 -9.60 -12.95
CA GLU A 63 15.20 -9.53 -11.59
C GLU A 63 14.15 -9.49 -10.46
N TRP A 64 12.84 -9.47 -10.78
CA TRP A 64 11.79 -9.58 -9.78
C TRP A 64 11.85 -10.93 -9.06
N ASN A 65 11.92 -10.88 -7.72
CA ASN A 65 12.20 -12.00 -6.84
C ASN A 65 13.61 -12.64 -7.01
N GLN A 66 14.55 -11.93 -7.64
CA GLN A 66 15.98 -12.30 -7.72
C GLN A 66 16.85 -11.31 -6.96
N SER A 67 16.85 -10.03 -7.40
CA SER A 67 17.50 -8.91 -6.72
C SER A 67 16.54 -7.77 -6.38
N ILE A 68 15.31 -7.78 -6.92
CA ILE A 68 14.23 -6.82 -6.65
C ILE A 68 13.10 -7.53 -5.90
N PHE A 69 12.72 -7.01 -4.75
CA PHE A 69 11.70 -7.60 -3.88
C PHE A 69 10.75 -6.54 -3.34
N THR A 70 9.62 -7.01 -2.83
CA THR A 70 8.69 -6.20 -2.02
C THR A 70 8.25 -6.96 -0.79
N PHE A 71 7.91 -6.25 0.28
CA PHE A 71 7.23 -6.83 1.46
C PHE A 71 5.76 -6.38 1.59
N TYR A 72 5.24 -5.73 0.55
CA TYR A 72 3.86 -5.23 0.51
C TYR A 72 2.83 -6.28 0.04
N SER A 73 3.31 -7.48 -0.29
CA SER A 73 2.47 -8.67 -0.50
C SER A 73 2.95 -9.83 0.36
N LEU A 74 2.08 -10.82 0.57
CA LEU A 74 2.46 -12.02 1.32
C LEU A 74 3.54 -12.81 0.57
N GLU A 75 3.35 -12.99 -0.72
CA GLU A 75 4.28 -13.71 -1.61
C GLU A 75 5.64 -13.01 -1.64
N GLY A 76 5.65 -11.68 -1.86
CA GLY A 76 6.86 -10.89 -1.86
C GLY A 76 7.61 -10.95 -0.53
N SER A 77 6.89 -10.90 0.60
CA SER A 77 7.49 -11.04 1.94
C SER A 77 8.15 -12.40 2.13
N VAL A 78 7.55 -13.47 1.63
CA VAL A 78 8.10 -14.83 1.71
C VAL A 78 9.37 -14.95 0.85
N GLU A 79 9.34 -14.45 -0.37
CA GLU A 79 10.52 -14.49 -1.26
C GLU A 79 11.67 -13.62 -0.74
N LEU A 80 11.37 -12.41 -0.26
CA LEU A 80 12.36 -11.57 0.39
C LEU A 80 12.97 -12.25 1.62
N TRP A 81 12.15 -12.90 2.45
CA TRP A 81 12.67 -13.66 3.61
C TRP A 81 13.62 -14.77 3.20
N LYS A 82 13.28 -15.56 2.17
CA LYS A 82 14.17 -16.60 1.63
C LYS A 82 15.50 -16.01 1.16
N LYS A 83 15.44 -14.89 0.42
CA LYS A 83 16.64 -14.18 -0.04
C LYS A 83 17.53 -13.75 1.13
N LEU A 84 16.94 -13.13 2.14
CA LEU A 84 17.67 -12.64 3.32
C LEU A 84 18.37 -13.76 4.11
N GLN A 85 17.89 -15.00 4.04
CA GLN A 85 18.55 -16.13 4.72
C GLN A 85 19.92 -16.46 4.11
N THR A 86 20.11 -16.21 2.82
CA THR A 86 21.32 -16.57 2.06
C THR A 86 22.13 -15.37 1.59
N TRP A 87 21.61 -14.15 1.80
CA TRP A 87 22.30 -12.93 1.37
C TRP A 87 23.48 -12.64 2.29
N GLU A 88 24.66 -12.40 1.70
CA GLU A 88 25.92 -12.28 2.41
C GLU A 88 26.36 -10.84 2.68
N GLY A 89 25.61 -9.86 2.17
CA GLY A 89 25.87 -8.44 2.33
C GLY A 89 25.91 -7.69 1.00
N GLY A 90 26.23 -6.42 1.04
CA GLY A 90 26.23 -5.48 -0.08
C GLY A 90 25.30 -4.30 0.19
N ARG A 91 24.94 -3.57 -0.83
CA ARG A 91 24.04 -2.41 -0.73
C ARG A 91 22.59 -2.84 -0.85
N MET A 92 21.83 -2.68 0.24
CA MET A 92 20.37 -2.83 0.25
C MET A 92 19.73 -1.44 0.12
N VAL A 93 18.97 -1.25 -0.94
CA VAL A 93 18.17 -0.04 -1.16
C VAL A 93 16.72 -0.35 -0.82
N VAL A 94 16.12 0.42 0.10
CA VAL A 94 14.67 0.43 0.32
C VAL A 94 14.11 1.63 -0.39
N ASN A 95 13.27 1.40 -1.41
CA ASN A 95 12.70 2.44 -2.25
C ASN A 95 11.19 2.55 -2.07
N VAL A 96 10.68 3.76 -2.02
CA VAL A 96 9.26 4.09 -2.19
C VAL A 96 9.09 4.78 -3.54
N VAL A 97 8.31 4.17 -4.44
CA VAL A 97 8.12 4.69 -5.80
C VAL A 97 7.37 6.01 -5.76
N GLU A 98 6.20 6.03 -5.14
CA GLU A 98 5.34 7.21 -5.08
C GLU A 98 4.38 7.12 -3.87
N ASN A 99 3.78 8.26 -3.51
CA ASN A 99 2.72 8.34 -2.50
C ASN A 99 1.36 8.64 -3.17
N PRO A 100 0.23 8.19 -2.59
CA PRO A 100 0.11 7.53 -1.29
C PRO A 100 0.43 6.02 -1.33
N ILE A 101 0.96 5.51 -0.24
CA ILE A 101 1.15 4.07 -0.02
C ILE A 101 0.31 3.59 1.17
N LYS A 102 -0.11 2.33 1.15
CA LYS A 102 -0.67 1.69 2.35
C LYS A 102 0.43 1.54 3.40
N CYS A 103 0.09 1.78 4.68
CA CYS A 103 1.01 1.74 5.81
C CYS A 103 2.29 2.59 5.59
N PRO A 104 2.20 3.92 5.52
CA PRO A 104 3.34 4.78 5.13
C PRO A 104 4.53 4.73 6.08
N VAL A 105 4.40 4.14 7.27
CA VAL A 105 5.51 3.91 8.20
C VAL A 105 6.29 2.61 7.90
N ALA A 106 5.69 1.67 7.18
CA ALA A 106 6.26 0.34 6.96
C ALA A 106 7.65 0.31 6.30
N PRO A 107 8.00 1.20 5.35
CA PRO A 107 9.37 1.26 4.82
C PRO A 107 10.42 1.56 5.90
N LEU A 108 10.10 2.46 6.83
CA LEU A 108 10.99 2.80 7.95
C LEU A 108 11.06 1.66 8.98
N GLU A 109 9.92 1.02 9.28
CA GLU A 109 9.87 -0.17 10.14
C GLU A 109 10.73 -1.29 9.55
N PHE A 110 10.62 -1.53 8.24
CA PHE A 110 11.45 -2.51 7.54
C PHE A 110 12.94 -2.20 7.66
N LEU A 111 13.35 -0.93 7.44
CA LEU A 111 14.75 -0.50 7.59
C LEU A 111 15.28 -0.75 9.01
N MET A 112 14.49 -0.43 10.04
CA MET A 112 14.88 -0.66 11.42
C MET A 112 14.99 -2.16 11.76
N LEU A 113 14.06 -2.96 11.22
CA LEU A 113 14.10 -4.42 11.38
C LEU A 113 15.26 -5.04 10.61
N ALA A 114 15.58 -4.54 9.42
CA ALA A 114 16.74 -4.99 8.63
C ALA A 114 18.05 -4.65 9.34
N ASP A 115 18.20 -3.44 9.87
CA ASP A 115 19.36 -3.03 10.66
C ASP A 115 19.56 -3.96 11.85
N TRP A 116 18.48 -4.21 12.63
CA TRP A 116 18.53 -5.16 13.76
C TRP A 116 18.88 -6.58 13.30
N PHE A 117 18.23 -7.09 12.24
CA PHE A 117 18.45 -8.43 11.70
C PHE A 117 19.92 -8.66 11.29
N PHE A 118 20.52 -7.68 10.64
CA PHE A 118 21.92 -7.79 10.23
C PHE A 118 22.89 -7.68 11.41
N HIS A 119 22.55 -6.93 12.46
CA HIS A 119 23.31 -6.92 13.71
C HIS A 119 23.27 -8.28 14.40
N GLU A 120 22.08 -8.88 14.57
CA GLU A 120 21.92 -10.20 15.19
C GLU A 120 22.69 -11.30 14.44
N ARG A 121 22.88 -11.15 13.14
CA ARG A 121 23.66 -12.08 12.33
C ARG A 121 25.14 -11.75 12.26
N GLY A 122 25.60 -10.72 12.93
CA GLY A 122 27.01 -10.30 12.91
C GLY A 122 27.50 -9.89 11.52
N MET A 123 26.62 -9.34 10.69
CA MET A 123 26.92 -8.97 9.29
C MET A 123 26.61 -7.51 8.95
N ARG A 124 26.22 -6.69 9.94
CA ARG A 124 25.82 -5.29 9.72
C ARG A 124 26.92 -4.46 9.04
N ASP A 125 28.17 -4.71 9.35
CA ASP A 125 29.33 -4.00 8.76
C ASP A 125 29.55 -4.34 7.27
N ARG A 126 28.92 -5.40 6.76
CA ARG A 126 28.95 -5.80 5.36
C ARG A 126 27.74 -5.31 4.57
N VAL A 127 26.83 -4.58 5.24
CA VAL A 127 25.57 -4.12 4.66
C VAL A 127 25.53 -2.60 4.66
N GLU A 128 25.42 -1.99 3.49
CA GLU A 128 25.06 -0.59 3.34
C GLU A 128 23.55 -0.49 3.17
N LEU A 129 22.88 0.25 4.08
CA LEU A 129 21.44 0.49 4.01
C LEU A 129 21.17 1.89 3.42
N VAL A 130 20.34 1.95 2.41
CA VAL A 130 19.92 3.19 1.75
C VAL A 130 18.39 3.25 1.71
N TYR A 131 17.83 4.39 2.05
CA TYR A 131 16.41 4.71 1.92
C TYR A 131 16.20 5.75 0.82
N ALA A 132 15.58 5.36 -0.29
CA ALA A 132 15.24 6.26 -1.40
C ALA A 132 13.73 6.56 -1.38
N THR A 133 13.37 7.81 -1.20
CA THR A 133 11.97 8.24 -0.99
C THR A 133 11.63 9.49 -1.79
N PRO A 134 10.40 9.60 -2.37
CA PRO A 134 9.96 10.83 -3.02
C PRO A 134 9.66 11.97 -2.03
N LEU A 135 9.68 11.69 -0.72
CA LEU A 135 9.45 12.71 0.31
C LEU A 135 10.67 13.62 0.47
N PRO A 136 10.47 14.88 0.93
CA PRO A 136 11.57 15.80 1.22
C PRO A 136 12.31 15.47 2.53
N GLY A 137 11.98 14.36 3.17
CA GLY A 137 12.60 13.86 4.39
C GLY A 137 12.16 12.44 4.70
N ALA A 138 12.55 11.92 5.84
CA ALA A 138 12.31 10.51 6.19
C ALA A 138 10.82 10.15 6.32
N PHE A 139 9.92 11.12 6.59
CA PHE A 139 8.50 10.86 6.78
C PHE A 139 7.62 12.05 6.41
N THR A 140 6.29 11.83 6.33
CA THR A 140 5.31 12.84 5.89
C THR A 140 5.02 13.93 6.92
N LYS A 141 5.19 13.66 8.22
CA LYS A 141 4.91 14.63 9.29
C LYS A 141 6.21 15.28 9.75
N PRO A 142 6.33 16.63 9.77
CA PRO A 142 7.61 17.32 9.97
C PRO A 142 8.38 16.90 11.22
N MET A 143 7.72 16.83 12.38
CA MET A 143 8.36 16.42 13.63
C MET A 143 8.86 14.97 13.57
N ALA A 144 8.01 14.06 13.10
CA ALA A 144 8.38 12.65 12.96
C ALA A 144 9.48 12.47 11.90
N SER A 145 9.41 13.22 10.78
CA SER A 145 10.44 13.19 9.74
C SER A 145 11.81 13.59 10.28
N LYS A 146 11.88 14.64 11.10
CA LYS A 146 13.12 15.08 11.73
C LYS A 146 13.68 13.99 12.66
N MET A 147 12.87 13.50 13.60
CA MET A 147 13.30 12.48 14.57
C MET A 147 13.74 11.18 13.90
N LEU A 148 12.97 10.71 12.91
CA LEU A 148 13.30 9.50 12.17
C LEU A 148 14.54 9.68 11.30
N GLY A 149 14.68 10.84 10.64
CA GLY A 149 15.90 11.16 9.88
C GLY A 149 17.15 11.15 10.74
N GLU A 150 17.10 11.77 11.94
CA GLU A 150 18.21 11.73 12.90
C GLU A 150 18.52 10.29 13.34
N LEU A 151 17.52 9.46 13.56
CA LEU A 151 17.68 8.05 13.92
C LEU A 151 18.30 7.24 12.78
N LEU A 152 17.89 7.46 11.54
CA LEU A 152 18.48 6.80 10.37
C LEU A 152 19.97 7.12 10.25
N VAL A 153 20.34 8.40 10.41
CA VAL A 153 21.75 8.83 10.41
C VAL A 153 22.55 8.16 11.52
N GLN A 154 22.02 8.10 12.75
CA GLN A 154 22.66 7.43 13.88
C GLN A 154 22.91 5.94 13.62
N LYS A 155 22.04 5.30 12.84
CA LYS A 155 22.16 3.90 12.42
C LYS A 155 23.03 3.69 11.19
N GLY A 156 23.62 4.74 10.63
CA GLY A 156 24.40 4.66 9.40
C GLY A 156 23.56 4.27 8.18
N ILE A 157 22.30 4.68 8.16
CA ILE A 157 21.39 4.48 7.04
C ILE A 157 21.36 5.77 6.22
N HIS A 158 21.74 5.69 4.95
CA HIS A 158 21.73 6.82 4.03
C HIS A 158 20.30 7.10 3.54
N VAL A 159 19.94 8.38 3.38
CA VAL A 159 18.60 8.77 2.92
C VAL A 159 18.72 9.63 1.67
N GLU A 160 18.18 9.11 0.56
CA GLU A 160 17.97 9.84 -0.70
C GLU A 160 16.55 10.40 -0.71
N THR A 161 16.42 11.67 -0.43
CA THR A 161 15.13 12.39 -0.44
C THR A 161 14.80 12.96 -1.82
N GLU A 162 13.51 13.25 -2.05
CA GLU A 162 13.00 13.78 -3.31
C GLU A 162 13.46 12.92 -4.52
N PHE A 163 13.60 11.63 -4.27
CA PHE A 163 13.98 10.64 -5.28
C PHE A 163 12.73 10.10 -5.98
N TYR A 164 12.31 10.80 -7.01
CA TYR A 164 11.19 10.39 -7.87
C TYR A 164 11.71 9.40 -8.92
N ILE A 165 11.50 8.13 -8.66
CA ILE A 165 11.99 7.07 -9.55
C ILE A 165 11.30 7.16 -10.93
N GLU A 166 12.10 7.14 -11.99
CA GLU A 166 11.66 7.00 -13.37
C GLU A 166 11.61 5.52 -13.78
N ARG A 167 12.68 4.79 -13.44
CA ARG A 167 12.83 3.37 -13.78
C ARG A 167 13.82 2.66 -12.87
N ALA A 168 13.72 1.34 -12.83
CA ALA A 168 14.82 0.47 -12.42
C ALA A 168 15.60 0.01 -13.68
N ASP A 169 16.90 -0.18 -13.51
CA ASP A 169 17.75 -0.85 -14.49
C ASP A 169 18.21 -2.16 -13.84
N PRO A 170 17.53 -3.28 -14.13
CA PRO A 170 17.85 -4.55 -13.50
C PRO A 170 19.19 -5.15 -13.98
N ASP A 171 19.65 -4.82 -15.17
CA ASP A 171 20.92 -5.30 -15.73
C ASP A 171 22.12 -4.60 -15.06
N GLU A 172 22.03 -3.29 -14.87
CA GLU A 172 23.06 -2.50 -14.17
C GLU A 172 22.84 -2.42 -12.65
N LYS A 173 21.75 -2.99 -12.15
CA LYS A 173 21.36 -3.01 -10.72
C LYS A 173 21.36 -1.63 -10.09
N LYS A 174 20.60 -0.72 -10.68
CA LYS A 174 20.39 0.62 -10.15
C LYS A 174 18.95 1.08 -10.34
N ILE A 175 18.52 2.02 -9.52
CA ILE A 175 17.31 2.80 -9.74
C ILE A 175 17.70 4.19 -10.23
N VAL A 176 16.93 4.76 -11.14
CA VAL A 176 17.17 6.05 -11.78
C VAL A 176 15.96 6.94 -11.53
N SER A 177 16.20 8.18 -11.12
CA SER A 177 15.14 9.17 -10.90
C SER A 177 14.96 10.06 -12.14
N TYR A 178 13.83 10.79 -12.20
CA TYR A 178 13.53 11.74 -13.27
C TYR A 178 14.56 12.90 -13.37
N ASP A 179 15.31 13.17 -12.33
CA ASP A 179 16.41 14.15 -12.30
C ASP A 179 17.79 13.51 -12.56
N GLU A 180 17.81 12.30 -13.12
CA GLU A 180 18.99 11.55 -13.55
C GLU A 180 19.93 11.11 -12.41
N ARG A 181 19.49 11.19 -11.13
CA ARG A 181 20.23 10.57 -10.03
C ARG A 181 20.14 9.05 -10.13
N GLU A 182 21.24 8.38 -9.82
CA GLU A 182 21.35 6.93 -9.83
C GLU A 182 21.67 6.40 -8.44
N VAL A 183 20.97 5.36 -8.02
CA VAL A 183 21.26 4.64 -6.77
C VAL A 183 21.48 3.18 -7.11
N PRO A 184 22.74 2.70 -7.10
CA PRO A 184 23.03 1.29 -7.32
C PRO A 184 22.64 0.43 -6.13
N TYR A 185 22.32 -0.84 -6.39
CA TYR A 185 21.93 -1.81 -5.35
C TYR A 185 22.49 -3.21 -5.65
N ASP A 186 22.72 -3.98 -4.60
CA ASP A 186 22.87 -5.44 -4.67
C ASP A 186 21.54 -6.13 -4.37
N LEU A 187 20.69 -5.45 -3.58
CA LEU A 187 19.35 -5.90 -3.21
C LEU A 187 18.41 -4.67 -3.16
N LEU A 188 17.41 -4.65 -4.01
CA LEU A 188 16.36 -3.63 -4.00
C LEU A 188 15.12 -4.17 -3.28
N VAL A 189 14.65 -3.46 -2.27
CA VAL A 189 13.38 -3.71 -1.60
C VAL A 189 12.47 -2.52 -1.88
N THR A 190 11.52 -2.71 -2.77
CA THR A 190 10.70 -1.60 -3.28
C THR A 190 9.29 -1.64 -2.74
N VAL A 191 8.72 -0.46 -2.52
CA VAL A 191 7.28 -0.23 -2.37
C VAL A 191 6.77 0.33 -3.69
N PRO A 192 6.20 -0.52 -4.56
CA PRO A 192 5.68 -0.09 -5.85
C PRO A 192 4.53 0.92 -5.73
N LEU A 193 4.11 1.50 -6.85
CA LEU A 193 2.91 2.32 -6.91
C LEU A 193 1.73 1.58 -6.28
N ASN A 194 0.97 2.28 -5.43
CA ASN A 194 -0.23 1.75 -4.81
C ASN A 194 -1.46 2.37 -5.48
N LYS A 195 -2.41 1.53 -5.90
CA LYS A 195 -3.68 1.97 -6.49
C LYS A 195 -4.85 1.29 -5.79
N GLY A 196 -6.00 1.93 -5.82
CA GLY A 196 -7.26 1.28 -5.48
C GLY A 196 -7.59 0.14 -6.45
N ALA A 197 -8.53 -0.71 -6.07
CA ALA A 197 -8.90 -1.85 -6.90
C ALA A 197 -9.41 -1.39 -8.28
N GLU A 198 -8.96 -2.08 -9.34
CA GLU A 198 -9.37 -1.76 -10.73
C GLU A 198 -10.89 -1.68 -10.92
N VAL A 199 -11.64 -2.53 -10.23
CA VAL A 199 -13.11 -2.52 -10.32
C VAL A 199 -13.70 -1.19 -9.89
N VAL A 200 -13.08 -0.47 -8.97
CA VAL A 200 -13.53 0.86 -8.51
C VAL A 200 -13.36 1.88 -9.64
N GLY A 201 -12.20 1.90 -10.29
CA GLY A 201 -11.95 2.74 -11.46
C GLY A 201 -12.83 2.39 -12.65
N LYS A 202 -12.89 1.11 -13.04
CA LYS A 202 -13.74 0.60 -14.14
C LYS A 202 -15.21 0.92 -13.96
N SER A 203 -15.67 1.02 -12.71
CA SER A 203 -17.05 1.35 -12.36
C SER A 203 -17.32 2.87 -12.28
N GLY A 204 -16.35 3.72 -12.62
CA GLY A 204 -16.48 5.17 -12.55
C GLY A 204 -16.55 5.75 -11.14
N LEU A 205 -16.18 4.96 -10.13
CA LEU A 205 -16.20 5.32 -8.71
C LEU A 205 -14.84 5.79 -8.18
N GLY A 206 -13.76 5.57 -8.94
CA GLY A 206 -12.40 5.93 -8.58
C GLY A 206 -11.92 7.27 -9.14
N ASP A 207 -10.82 7.76 -8.60
CA ASP A 207 -9.96 8.79 -9.16
C ASP A 207 -8.93 8.18 -10.13
N GLU A 208 -7.88 8.93 -10.50
CA GLU A 208 -6.82 8.49 -11.43
C GLU A 208 -6.02 7.30 -10.89
N LEU A 209 -5.97 7.13 -9.57
CA LEU A 209 -5.35 5.98 -8.89
C LEU A 209 -6.37 4.95 -8.40
N ASN A 210 -7.60 4.98 -8.89
CA ASN A 210 -8.71 4.11 -8.50
C ASN A 210 -9.14 4.22 -7.02
N PHE A 211 -8.68 5.23 -6.27
CA PHE A 211 -9.21 5.51 -4.94
C PHE A 211 -10.53 6.24 -5.05
N SER A 212 -11.51 5.86 -4.25
CA SER A 212 -12.85 6.45 -4.37
C SER A 212 -12.97 7.77 -3.61
N PRO A 213 -13.32 8.90 -4.29
CA PRO A 213 -13.62 10.16 -3.63
C PRO A 213 -14.84 10.05 -2.73
N VAL A 214 -14.69 10.47 -1.49
CA VAL A 214 -15.74 10.39 -0.46
C VAL A 214 -15.67 11.59 0.48
N ASN A 215 -16.79 11.90 1.10
CA ASN A 215 -16.82 12.82 2.22
C ASN A 215 -15.99 12.27 3.39
N LYS A 216 -14.96 12.99 3.80
CA LYS A 216 -13.99 12.54 4.82
C LYS A 216 -14.57 12.33 6.22
N TYR A 217 -15.76 12.83 6.49
CA TYR A 217 -16.41 12.70 7.81
C TYR A 217 -17.46 11.57 7.83
N THR A 218 -18.07 11.27 6.68
CA THR A 218 -19.18 10.32 6.60
C THR A 218 -18.83 9.06 5.81
N PHE A 219 -17.74 9.09 5.04
CA PHE A 219 -17.32 8.04 4.09
C PHE A 219 -18.35 7.76 2.98
N LEU A 220 -19.36 8.62 2.84
CA LEU A 220 -20.32 8.56 1.74
C LEU A 220 -19.64 9.00 0.44
N SER A 221 -19.91 8.30 -0.65
CA SER A 221 -19.43 8.65 -1.98
C SER A 221 -19.86 10.08 -2.36
N ASP A 222 -18.96 10.81 -3.03
CA ASP A 222 -19.27 12.15 -3.55
C ASP A 222 -20.24 12.10 -4.75
N LYS A 223 -20.49 10.89 -5.31
CA LYS A 223 -21.33 10.69 -6.50
C LYS A 223 -22.66 10.01 -6.21
N PHE A 224 -22.73 9.14 -5.21
CA PHE A 224 -23.90 8.30 -4.93
C PHE A 224 -24.23 8.33 -3.45
N ASP A 225 -25.50 8.49 -3.15
CA ASP A 225 -26.04 8.66 -1.80
C ASP A 225 -26.25 7.33 -1.04
N ASN A 226 -25.99 6.20 -1.69
CA ASN A 226 -26.12 4.87 -1.11
C ASN A 226 -24.83 4.04 -1.20
N ILE A 227 -23.70 4.66 -1.55
CA ILE A 227 -22.39 4.00 -1.62
C ILE A 227 -21.44 4.62 -0.58
N PHE A 228 -20.89 3.79 0.27
CA PHE A 228 -19.87 4.16 1.26
C PHE A 228 -18.55 3.47 0.92
N VAL A 229 -17.43 4.15 1.19
CA VAL A 229 -16.10 3.56 0.94
C VAL A 229 -15.23 3.69 2.19
N LEU A 230 -14.60 2.59 2.58
CA LEU A 230 -13.84 2.49 3.83
C LEU A 230 -12.41 1.99 3.60
N GLY A 231 -11.55 2.32 4.54
CA GLY A 231 -10.15 1.88 4.53
C GLY A 231 -9.35 2.47 3.38
N ASP A 232 -8.37 1.70 2.90
CA ASP A 232 -7.41 2.20 1.91
C ASP A 232 -8.04 2.48 0.53
N ALA A 233 -9.25 1.95 0.26
CA ALA A 233 -10.00 2.23 -0.96
C ALA A 233 -10.51 3.68 -1.03
N ALA A 234 -10.70 4.33 0.12
CA ALA A 234 -11.23 5.70 0.19
C ALA A 234 -10.12 6.74 -0.06
N ASN A 235 -10.43 7.75 -0.90
CA ASN A 235 -9.58 8.93 -1.04
C ASN A 235 -9.92 9.96 0.03
N VAL A 236 -9.34 9.78 1.22
CA VAL A 236 -9.45 10.71 2.34
C VAL A 236 -8.07 11.26 2.71
N PRO A 237 -7.97 12.49 3.26
CA PRO A 237 -6.70 13.11 3.64
C PRO A 237 -6.15 12.51 4.94
N ALA A 238 -6.06 11.18 5.01
CA ALA A 238 -5.54 10.42 6.13
C ALA A 238 -4.61 9.31 5.62
N SER A 239 -3.74 8.82 6.49
CA SER A 239 -2.84 7.71 6.14
C SER A 239 -3.65 6.45 5.81
N LYS A 240 -3.26 5.75 4.75
CA LYS A 240 -3.79 4.41 4.43
C LYS A 240 -3.19 3.39 5.40
N ALA A 241 -3.74 3.34 6.61
CA ALA A 241 -3.22 2.52 7.71
C ALA A 241 -4.34 1.79 8.44
N GLY A 242 -4.06 0.57 8.89
CA GLY A 242 -5.03 -0.25 9.61
C GLY A 242 -5.58 0.41 10.87
N SER A 243 -4.77 1.19 11.61
CA SER A 243 -5.22 1.96 12.75
C SER A 243 -6.23 3.04 12.38
N VAL A 244 -6.02 3.75 11.26
CA VAL A 244 -6.96 4.76 10.75
C VAL A 244 -8.29 4.10 10.40
N THR A 245 -8.25 2.97 9.69
CA THR A 245 -9.45 2.19 9.36
C THR A 245 -10.18 1.71 10.60
N HIS A 246 -9.44 1.25 11.61
CA HIS A 246 -10.01 0.77 12.87
C HIS A 246 -10.87 1.85 13.56
N TYR A 247 -10.34 3.07 13.74
CA TYR A 247 -11.10 4.18 14.32
C TYR A 247 -12.22 4.68 13.40
N ALA A 248 -12.00 4.64 12.08
CA ALA A 248 -13.00 5.06 11.10
C ALA A 248 -14.24 4.17 11.11
N ILE A 249 -14.09 2.86 11.38
CA ILE A 249 -15.22 1.91 11.42
C ILE A 249 -16.20 2.23 12.55
N ASP A 250 -15.73 2.63 13.71
CA ASP A 250 -16.60 3.00 14.83
C ASP A 250 -17.47 4.21 14.47
N LEU A 251 -16.83 5.26 13.94
CA LEU A 251 -17.51 6.45 13.47
C LEU A 251 -18.49 6.15 12.32
N PHE A 252 -18.05 5.33 11.36
CA PHE A 252 -18.88 4.91 10.24
C PHE A 252 -20.12 4.13 10.73
N GLY A 253 -19.98 3.22 11.68
CA GLY A 253 -21.09 2.44 12.21
C GLY A 253 -22.20 3.32 12.77
N GLU A 254 -21.85 4.33 13.57
CA GLU A 254 -22.81 5.31 14.10
C GLU A 254 -23.45 6.12 12.97
N ASN A 255 -22.66 6.63 12.04
CA ASN A 255 -23.17 7.41 10.91
C ASN A 255 -24.09 6.59 10.01
N PHE A 256 -23.74 5.35 9.73
CA PHE A 256 -24.53 4.47 8.87
C PHE A 256 -25.90 4.15 9.49
N ILE A 257 -25.96 3.85 10.80
CA ILE A 257 -27.23 3.63 11.53
C ILE A 257 -28.11 4.88 11.47
N ARG A 258 -27.54 6.07 11.69
CA ARG A 258 -28.27 7.35 11.60
C ARG A 258 -28.80 7.56 10.19
N TYR A 259 -27.96 7.36 9.17
CA TYR A 259 -28.31 7.55 7.78
C TYR A 259 -29.47 6.64 7.34
N THR A 260 -29.38 5.35 7.63
CA THR A 260 -30.42 4.36 7.30
C THR A 260 -31.72 4.57 8.07
N SER A 261 -31.66 5.31 9.19
CA SER A 261 -32.82 5.75 9.98
C SER A 261 -33.39 7.10 9.52
N GLY A 262 -32.93 7.66 8.39
CA GLY A 262 -33.39 8.93 7.84
C GLY A 262 -32.91 10.18 8.60
N GLN A 263 -31.90 10.04 9.45
CA GLN A 263 -31.27 11.16 10.16
C GLN A 263 -30.15 11.76 9.28
N LYS A 264 -29.88 13.05 9.46
CA LYS A 264 -28.73 13.70 8.81
C LYS A 264 -27.39 13.18 9.39
N LEU A 265 -26.42 12.99 8.50
CA LEU A 265 -25.02 12.72 8.81
C LEU A 265 -24.31 13.98 9.29
#